data_daba5c784ccd775dcabfbb9315fb952d
#
_entry.id   daba5c784ccd775dcabfbb9315fb952d
#
_cell.length_a   1.000
_cell.length_b   1.000
_cell.length_c   1.000
_cell.angle_alpha   90.00
_cell.angle_beta   90.00
_cell.angle_gamma   90.00
#
_symmetry.space_group_name_H-M   'P 1'
#
loop_
_entity.id
_entity.type
_entity.pdbx_description
1 polymer ?
#
loop_
_entity_poly.entity_id
_entity_poly.type
_entity_poly.pdbx_seq_one_letter_code
_entity_poly.pdbx_strand_id
1 'polypeptide(L)'
;SLHRSPLSGHTTCVEAVKAHIEGGMPVEKLVLGIPFYGRGNKTEVKGFIDYKDLLSLQGFEQKWDDEAKAHYLVNDKGDFVLTYETPESIALKCDYVHTTGLLGAMYWEYAGDTAGGVLRDAVYKGILE
;
A
#
# COMPACT_ATOMS: atom_id res chain seq x y z
N SER A 1 10.36 10.23 -1.38
CA SER A 1 8.90 10.06 -1.33
C SER A 1 8.42 9.86 0.10
N LEU A 2 7.28 10.44 0.46
CA LEU A 2 6.62 10.21 1.75
C LEU A 2 6.13 8.76 1.87
N HIS A 3 5.72 8.17 0.76
CA HIS A 3 5.16 6.83 0.72
C HIS A 3 6.23 5.80 0.37
N ARG A 4 6.13 4.62 0.97
CA ARG A 4 7.10 3.52 0.76
C ARG A 4 6.67 2.56 -0.35
N SER A 5 5.38 2.53 -0.66
CA SER A 5 4.84 1.67 -1.71
C SER A 5 3.69 2.36 -2.45
N PRO A 6 3.90 3.59 -2.97
CA PRO A 6 2.84 4.28 -3.69
C PRO A 6 2.58 3.60 -5.04
N LEU A 7 1.34 3.65 -5.51
CA LEU A 7 1.01 3.11 -6.83
C LEU A 7 1.62 3.98 -7.93
N SER A 8 1.47 5.28 -7.82
CA SER A 8 1.96 6.25 -8.81
C SER A 8 2.59 7.46 -8.11
N GLY A 9 3.31 8.29 -8.89
CA GLY A 9 4.07 9.40 -8.37
C GLY A 9 5.58 9.21 -8.60
N HIS A 10 6.40 9.36 -7.57
CA HIS A 10 7.86 9.23 -7.65
C HIS A 10 8.35 8.02 -6.84
N THR A 11 9.15 7.16 -7.46
CA THR A 11 9.63 5.88 -6.92
C THR A 11 8.45 4.99 -6.52
N THR A 12 7.78 4.38 -7.51
CA THR A 12 6.46 3.83 -7.35
C THR A 12 6.36 2.37 -7.79
N CYS A 13 5.23 1.73 -7.48
CA CYS A 13 4.92 0.39 -8.00
C CYS A 13 4.93 0.37 -9.53
N VAL A 14 4.36 1.39 -10.16
CA VAL A 14 4.33 1.50 -11.63
C VAL A 14 5.74 1.56 -12.21
N GLU A 15 6.61 2.38 -11.64
CA GLU A 15 8.00 2.49 -12.08
C GLU A 15 8.79 1.20 -11.86
N ALA A 16 8.58 0.55 -10.72
CA ALA A 16 9.25 -0.72 -10.39
C ALA A 16 8.84 -1.83 -11.39
N VAL A 17 7.55 -1.95 -11.67
CA VAL A 17 7.04 -2.92 -12.66
C VAL A 17 7.62 -2.62 -14.04
N LYS A 18 7.59 -1.36 -14.46
CA LYS A 18 8.14 -0.94 -15.75
C LYS A 18 9.63 -1.28 -15.87
N ALA A 19 10.41 -1.02 -14.83
CA ALA A 19 11.84 -1.33 -14.82
C ALA A 19 12.11 -2.82 -14.98
N HIS A 20 11.31 -3.68 -14.32
CA HIS A 20 11.45 -5.14 -14.47
C HIS A 20 11.10 -5.62 -15.88
N ILE A 21 10.04 -5.06 -16.47
CA ILE A 21 9.65 -5.40 -17.85
C ILE A 21 10.74 -4.96 -18.83
N GLU A 22 11.26 -3.75 -18.70
CA GLU A 22 12.35 -3.24 -19.54
C GLU A 22 13.63 -4.06 -19.37
N GLY A 23 13.85 -4.64 -18.21
CA GLY A 23 14.98 -5.53 -17.93
C GLY A 23 14.81 -6.95 -18.46
N GLY A 24 13.69 -7.26 -19.12
CA GLY A 24 13.44 -8.55 -19.77
C GLY A 24 12.50 -9.49 -19.03
N MET A 25 11.92 -9.08 -17.90
CA MET A 25 10.96 -9.91 -17.18
C MET A 25 9.60 -9.91 -17.90
N PRO A 26 9.05 -11.10 -18.25
CA PRO A 26 7.70 -11.16 -18.82
C PRO A 26 6.69 -10.63 -17.81
N VAL A 27 5.80 -9.76 -18.26
CA VAL A 27 4.80 -9.09 -17.40
C VAL A 27 3.90 -10.13 -16.70
N GLU A 28 3.55 -11.21 -17.37
CA GLU A 28 2.69 -12.27 -16.82
C GLU A 28 3.36 -13.12 -15.74
N LYS A 29 4.63 -12.86 -15.45
CA LYS A 29 5.38 -13.52 -14.35
C LYS A 29 5.61 -12.62 -13.16
N LEU A 30 5.23 -11.35 -13.25
CA LEU A 30 5.39 -10.39 -12.15
C LEU A 30 4.20 -10.44 -11.19
N VAL A 31 4.51 -10.35 -9.90
CA VAL A 31 3.52 -10.29 -8.82
C VAL A 31 3.74 -8.98 -8.06
N LEU A 32 2.68 -8.23 -7.82
CA LEU A 32 2.74 -6.98 -7.06
C LEU A 32 2.64 -7.26 -5.56
N GLY A 33 3.63 -6.79 -4.79
CA GLY A 33 3.62 -6.90 -3.33
C GLY A 33 2.82 -5.77 -2.69
N ILE A 34 1.93 -6.12 -1.76
CA ILE A 34 1.10 -5.16 -1.02
C ILE A 34 1.44 -5.27 0.46
N PRO A 35 1.91 -4.18 1.12
CA PRO A 35 2.25 -4.23 2.54
C PRO A 35 1.01 -4.13 3.41
N PHE A 36 0.88 -5.03 4.39
CA PHE A 36 -0.16 -4.96 5.42
C PHE A 36 0.36 -4.29 6.69
N TYR A 37 1.26 -3.34 6.51
CA TYR A 37 1.86 -2.55 7.59
C TYR A 37 2.04 -1.12 7.15
N GLY A 38 2.18 -0.22 8.12
CA GLY A 38 2.50 1.18 7.87
C GLY A 38 3.96 1.49 8.11
N ARG A 39 4.43 2.57 7.51
CA ARG A 39 5.76 3.13 7.71
C ARG A 39 5.63 4.50 8.36
N GLY A 40 6.09 4.59 9.61
CA GLY A 40 6.01 5.79 10.41
C GLY A 40 7.26 6.66 10.35
N ASN A 41 7.12 7.86 10.90
CA ASN A 41 8.21 8.86 10.94
C ASN A 41 9.28 8.56 12.00
N LYS A 42 9.08 7.55 12.85
CA LYS A 42 9.95 7.14 13.95
C LYS A 42 10.04 8.15 15.11
N THR A 43 9.33 9.24 15.01
CA THR A 43 9.27 10.28 16.04
C THR A 43 8.01 10.14 16.88
N GLU A 44 6.86 10.10 16.25
CA GLU A 44 5.55 9.99 16.91
C GLU A 44 5.03 8.56 16.88
N VAL A 45 5.38 7.79 15.84
CA VAL A 45 5.01 6.39 15.70
C VAL A 45 6.22 5.58 15.27
N LYS A 46 6.17 4.26 15.49
CA LYS A 46 7.23 3.34 15.09
C LYS A 46 7.45 3.38 13.57
N GLY A 47 8.68 3.10 13.14
CA GLY A 47 9.00 3.03 11.71
C GLY A 47 8.29 1.89 10.98
N PHE A 48 7.86 0.87 11.71
CA PHE A 48 7.06 -0.26 11.22
C PHE A 48 5.92 -0.50 12.20
N ILE A 49 4.69 -0.56 11.70
CA ILE A 49 3.51 -0.85 12.51
C ILE A 49 2.50 -1.65 11.69
N ASP A 50 2.01 -2.76 12.23
CA ASP A 50 1.01 -3.58 11.56
C ASP A 50 -0.29 -2.80 11.35
N TYR A 51 -0.99 -3.09 10.25
CA TYR A 51 -2.25 -2.42 9.94
C TYR A 51 -3.24 -2.49 11.10
N LYS A 52 -3.41 -3.66 11.70
CA LYS A 52 -4.33 -3.85 12.84
C LYS A 52 -4.01 -2.95 14.03
N ASP A 53 -2.73 -2.65 14.25
CA ASP A 53 -2.27 -1.83 15.39
C ASP A 53 -2.37 -0.33 15.07
N LEU A 54 -2.13 0.07 13.83
CA LEU A 54 -2.22 1.48 13.46
C LEU A 54 -3.65 2.01 13.52
N LEU A 55 -4.65 1.14 13.41
CA LEU A 55 -6.06 1.55 13.52
C LEU A 55 -6.42 2.04 14.93
N SER A 56 -5.64 1.69 15.95
CA SER A 56 -5.84 2.15 17.33
C SER A 56 -5.14 3.48 17.64
N LEU A 57 -4.35 4.01 16.72
CA LEU A 57 -3.68 5.31 16.91
C LEU A 57 -4.71 6.43 16.96
N GLN A 58 -4.51 7.36 17.93
CA GLN A 58 -5.38 8.50 18.13
C GLN A 58 -4.59 9.82 18.01
N GLY A 59 -5.31 10.90 17.72
CA GLY A 59 -4.71 12.24 17.61
C GLY A 59 -4.13 12.54 16.23
N PHE A 60 -4.39 11.70 15.23
CA PHE A 60 -3.91 11.89 13.86
C PHE A 60 -5.08 11.98 12.88
N GLU A 61 -4.90 12.79 11.83
CA GLU A 61 -5.89 12.96 10.77
C GLU A 61 -5.49 12.15 9.54
N GLN A 62 -6.45 11.41 8.97
CA GLN A 62 -6.24 10.66 7.75
C GLN A 62 -6.35 11.58 6.52
N LYS A 63 -5.38 11.48 5.63
CA LYS A 63 -5.35 12.19 4.36
C LYS A 63 -5.19 11.22 3.21
N TRP A 64 -5.59 11.64 2.02
CA TRP A 64 -5.40 10.91 0.76
C TRP A 64 -4.45 11.68 -0.14
N ASP A 65 -3.43 10.99 -0.67
CA ASP A 65 -2.52 11.53 -1.66
C ASP A 65 -2.94 11.01 -3.03
N ASP A 66 -3.56 11.86 -3.83
CA ASP A 66 -4.13 11.45 -5.12
C ASP A 66 -3.06 11.12 -6.16
N GLU A 67 -1.86 11.66 -6.06
CA GLU A 67 -0.75 11.30 -6.92
C GLU A 67 -0.22 9.89 -6.58
N ALA A 68 0.02 9.63 -5.30
CA ALA A 68 0.54 8.35 -4.82
C ALA A 68 -0.54 7.25 -4.77
N LYS A 69 -1.82 7.64 -4.79
CA LYS A 69 -2.97 6.74 -4.60
C LYS A 69 -2.83 5.97 -3.28
N ALA A 70 -2.55 6.69 -2.22
CA ALA A 70 -2.30 6.13 -0.90
C ALA A 70 -2.77 7.04 0.22
N HIS A 71 -3.16 6.44 1.33
CA HIS A 71 -3.48 7.16 2.55
C HIS A 71 -2.25 7.43 3.41
N TYR A 72 -2.32 8.48 4.21
CA TYR A 72 -1.32 8.80 5.21
C TYR A 72 -1.96 9.52 6.38
N LEU A 73 -1.27 9.52 7.52
CA LEU A 73 -1.70 10.25 8.70
C LEU A 73 -0.82 11.49 8.90
N VAL A 74 -1.45 12.56 9.36
CA VAL A 74 -0.77 13.79 9.77
C VAL A 74 -1.09 14.08 11.24
N ASN A 75 -0.19 14.82 11.90
CA ASN A 75 -0.43 15.30 13.27
C ASN A 75 -1.27 16.58 13.28
N ASP A 76 -1.48 17.16 14.46
CA ASP A 76 -2.25 18.40 14.64
C ASP A 76 -1.63 19.63 13.94
N LYS A 77 -0.34 19.56 13.61
CA LYS A 77 0.39 20.58 12.85
C LYS A 77 0.35 20.37 11.34
N GLY A 78 -0.24 19.28 10.88
CA GLY A 78 -0.28 18.92 9.47
C GLY A 78 0.98 18.21 8.97
N ASP A 79 1.89 17.82 9.87
CA ASP A 79 3.12 17.10 9.49
C ASP A 79 2.86 15.63 9.27
N PHE A 80 3.57 15.03 8.30
CA PHE A 80 3.49 13.62 7.98
C PHE A 80 3.90 12.74 9.18
N VAL A 81 3.10 11.71 9.47
CA VAL A 81 3.34 10.77 10.56
C VAL A 81 3.52 9.34 10.05
N LEU A 82 2.63 8.87 9.18
CA LEU A 82 2.55 7.46 8.79
C LEU A 82 1.93 7.30 7.41
N THR A 83 2.48 6.40 6.60
CA THR A 83 1.85 5.95 5.35
C THR A 83 1.47 4.48 5.47
N TYR A 84 0.35 4.08 4.85
CA TYR A 84 -0.17 2.71 4.97
C TYR A 84 -1.15 2.40 3.84
N GLU A 85 -1.46 1.11 3.66
CA GLU A 85 -2.47 0.66 2.72
C GLU A 85 -3.86 0.68 3.35
N THR A 86 -4.86 0.89 2.50
CA THR A 86 -6.28 0.84 2.87
C THR A 86 -7.03 0.03 1.81
N PRO A 87 -8.29 -0.37 2.06
CA PRO A 87 -9.09 -1.01 1.01
C PRO A 87 -9.13 -0.22 -0.29
N GLU A 88 -9.19 1.11 -0.22
CA GLU A 88 -9.20 1.98 -1.42
C GLU A 88 -7.89 1.90 -2.20
N SER A 89 -6.75 2.01 -1.54
CA SER A 89 -5.45 1.93 -2.22
C SER A 89 -5.20 0.53 -2.78
N ILE A 90 -5.63 -0.51 -2.07
CA ILE A 90 -5.54 -1.90 -2.52
C ILE A 90 -6.40 -2.13 -3.77
N ALA A 91 -7.62 -1.60 -3.80
CA ALA A 91 -8.49 -1.72 -4.97
C ALA A 91 -7.81 -1.12 -6.22
N LEU A 92 -7.19 0.04 -6.10
CA LEU A 92 -6.46 0.69 -7.20
C LEU A 92 -5.23 -0.12 -7.63
N LYS A 93 -4.50 -0.70 -6.69
CA LYS A 93 -3.36 -1.59 -7.01
C LYS A 93 -3.83 -2.85 -7.73
N CYS A 94 -4.94 -3.44 -7.33
CA CYS A 94 -5.51 -4.60 -8.01
C CYS A 94 -5.99 -4.25 -9.43
N ASP A 95 -6.60 -3.10 -9.63
CA ASP A 95 -6.94 -2.61 -10.96
C ASP A 95 -5.70 -2.49 -11.84
N TYR A 96 -4.62 -1.98 -11.28
CA TYR A 96 -3.34 -1.89 -11.99
C TYR A 96 -2.79 -3.28 -12.38
N VAL A 97 -2.90 -4.27 -11.48
CA VAL A 97 -2.54 -5.66 -11.77
C VAL A 97 -3.30 -6.17 -13.00
N HIS A 98 -4.60 -5.96 -13.04
CA HIS A 98 -5.45 -6.40 -14.15
C HIS A 98 -5.15 -5.67 -15.46
N THR A 99 -5.07 -4.34 -15.42
CA THR A 99 -4.86 -3.53 -16.62
C THR A 99 -3.49 -3.70 -17.23
N THR A 100 -2.48 -4.03 -16.41
CA THR A 100 -1.11 -4.24 -16.85
C THR A 100 -0.83 -5.68 -17.25
N GLY A 101 -1.67 -6.64 -16.81
CA GLY A 101 -1.51 -8.06 -17.12
C GLY A 101 -0.49 -8.77 -16.22
N LEU A 102 -0.30 -8.29 -14.99
CA LEU A 102 0.54 -8.96 -14.01
C LEU A 102 -0.06 -10.31 -13.61
N LEU A 103 0.79 -11.23 -13.13
CA LEU A 103 0.35 -12.55 -12.67
C LEU A 103 -0.65 -12.45 -11.51
N GLY A 104 -0.45 -11.48 -10.60
CA GLY A 104 -1.31 -11.32 -9.44
C GLY A 104 -0.71 -10.39 -8.41
N ALA A 105 -1.19 -10.54 -7.18
CA ALA A 105 -0.71 -9.77 -6.02
C ALA A 105 -0.35 -10.72 -4.88
N MET A 106 0.62 -10.32 -4.07
CA MET A 106 0.94 -10.95 -2.80
C MET A 106 0.90 -9.90 -1.70
N TYR A 107 0.79 -10.32 -0.46
CA TYR A 107 0.82 -9.37 0.65
C TYR A 107 1.76 -9.85 1.76
N TRP A 108 2.30 -8.91 2.50
CA TRP A 108 3.10 -9.15 3.69
C TRP A 108 2.55 -8.29 4.83
N GLU A 109 2.10 -8.84 5.93
CA GLU A 109 1.93 -10.27 6.16
C GLU A 109 0.54 -10.53 6.73
N TYR A 110 0.10 -11.78 6.68
CA TYR A 110 -1.22 -12.19 7.15
C TYR A 110 -1.53 -11.69 8.56
N ALA A 111 -0.57 -11.80 9.47
CA ALA A 111 -0.73 -11.39 10.87
C ALA A 111 -0.86 -9.87 11.04
N GLY A 112 -0.51 -9.07 10.04
CA GLY A 112 -0.63 -7.61 10.10
C GLY A 112 -2.04 -7.08 9.86
N ASP A 113 -2.92 -7.91 9.28
CA ASP A 113 -4.31 -7.53 9.02
C ASP A 113 -5.18 -7.65 10.28
N THR A 114 -6.38 -7.07 10.23
CA THR A 114 -7.39 -7.24 11.29
C THR A 114 -7.86 -8.68 11.37
N ALA A 115 -8.43 -9.07 12.51
CA ALA A 115 -9.01 -10.41 12.68
C ALA A 115 -10.11 -10.68 11.64
N GLY A 116 -10.88 -9.66 11.26
CA GLY A 116 -11.91 -9.77 10.22
C GLY A 116 -11.37 -9.82 8.80
N GLY A 117 -10.08 -9.58 8.59
CA GLY A 117 -9.45 -9.68 7.28
C GLY A 117 -9.79 -8.58 6.32
N VAL A 118 -9.85 -7.33 6.78
CA VAL A 118 -10.24 -6.17 5.96
C VAL A 118 -9.34 -6.01 4.73
N LEU A 119 -8.03 -6.11 4.90
CA LEU A 119 -7.08 -5.95 3.80
C LEU A 119 -7.05 -7.20 2.91
N ARG A 120 -7.07 -8.40 3.51
CA ARG A 120 -7.14 -9.66 2.75
C ARG A 120 -8.40 -9.71 1.87
N ASP A 121 -9.53 -9.28 2.42
CA ASP A 121 -10.80 -9.20 1.67
C ASP A 121 -10.68 -8.23 0.49
N ALA A 122 -10.04 -7.09 0.69
CA ALA A 122 -9.80 -6.12 -0.37
C ALA A 122 -8.93 -6.70 -1.50
N VAL A 123 -7.88 -7.44 -1.17
CA VAL A 123 -7.04 -8.13 -2.16
C VAL A 123 -7.83 -9.20 -2.90
N TYR A 124 -8.58 -10.03 -2.17
CA TYR A 124 -9.42 -11.07 -2.77
C TYR A 124 -10.43 -10.48 -3.76
N LYS A 125 -11.18 -9.48 -3.34
CA LYS A 125 -12.16 -8.82 -4.21
C LYS A 125 -11.51 -8.15 -5.41
N GLY A 126 -10.39 -7.49 -5.21
CA GLY A 126 -9.70 -6.79 -6.28
C GLY A 126 -9.10 -7.72 -7.33
N ILE A 127 -8.61 -8.89 -6.94
CA ILE A 127 -7.93 -9.84 -7.85
C ILE A 127 -8.92 -10.84 -8.46
N LEU A 128 -9.86 -11.38 -7.67
CA LEU A 128 -10.70 -12.51 -8.08
C LEU A 128 -12.13 -12.14 -8.44
N GLU A 129 -12.56 -10.96 -8.12
CA GLU A 129 -13.88 -10.44 -8.50
C GLU A 129 -13.71 -9.27 -9.48
#